data_7d3b5157c4af77e19d056a44f0b1e5f8
#
_entry.id   7d3b5157c4af77e19d056a44f0b1e5f8
#
_cell.length_a   1.000
_cell.length_b   1.000
_cell.length_c   1.000
_cell.angle_alpha   90.00
_cell.angle_beta   90.00
_cell.angle_gamma   90.00
#
_symmetry.space_group_name_H-M   'P 1'
#
loop_
_entity.id
_entity.type
_entity.pdbx_description
1 polymer ?
#
loop_
_entity_poly.entity_id
_entity_poly.type
_entity_poly.pdbx_seq_one_letter_code
_entity_poly.pdbx_strand_id
1 'polypeptide(L)'
;MAFELTILYDNESNDASLEPDWGFAALVVNANGDRVLFDTGANGAILERNAISLGVNLGEVSHVVISHWHWDHAGGLDTVLHYAPKAAYHLPPGIGGIPTHLDSKVVGPQPVEIVAGVYSTGVLNRTEQGLVLLTDKGSFLVTGCAHPGVEALLEAAETLAPAVGLLGGLHGFSRLERLEGLSSIYPCHCTQRTADILKKYPETATKCGAGFRLSLP
;
A
#
# COMPACT_ATOMS: atom_id res chain seq x y z
N MET A 1 -16.37 -5.73 5.90
CA MET A 1 -16.31 -5.60 4.40
C MET A 1 -15.17 -6.44 3.88
N ALA A 2 -15.37 -7.13 2.75
CA ALA A 2 -14.32 -7.97 2.16
C ALA A 2 -13.43 -7.18 1.21
N PHE A 3 -12.13 -7.49 1.22
CA PHE A 3 -11.13 -6.91 0.32
C PHE A 3 -10.25 -8.00 -0.26
N GLU A 4 -9.86 -7.81 -1.53
CA GLU A 4 -8.80 -8.57 -2.19
C GLU A 4 -7.62 -7.64 -2.40
N LEU A 5 -6.45 -8.01 -1.86
CA LEU A 5 -5.20 -7.28 -2.01
C LEU A 5 -4.22 -8.12 -2.84
N THR A 6 -3.57 -7.50 -3.82
CA THR A 6 -2.53 -8.13 -4.63
C THR A 6 -1.31 -7.21 -4.69
N ILE A 7 -0.12 -7.68 -4.31
CA ILE A 7 1.14 -6.95 -4.50
C ILE A 7 1.55 -7.09 -5.98
N LEU A 8 1.63 -5.94 -6.68
CA LEU A 8 2.02 -5.90 -8.10
C LEU A 8 3.52 -5.67 -8.28
N TYR A 9 4.17 -5.04 -7.31
CA TYR A 9 5.57 -4.63 -7.37
C TYR A 9 6.21 -4.74 -5.99
N ASP A 10 7.32 -5.43 -5.90
CA ASP A 10 8.12 -5.57 -4.68
C ASP A 10 9.56 -5.94 -5.04
N ASN A 11 10.48 -5.74 -4.10
CA ASN A 11 11.90 -6.11 -4.25
C ASN A 11 12.11 -7.61 -4.48
N GLU A 12 11.13 -8.43 -4.11
CA GLU A 12 11.16 -9.87 -4.21
C GLU A 12 9.89 -10.41 -4.85
N SER A 13 10.00 -11.59 -5.46
CA SER A 13 8.84 -12.34 -5.96
C SER A 13 9.04 -13.84 -5.72
N ASN A 14 7.97 -14.52 -5.37
CA ASN A 14 7.92 -15.98 -5.30
C ASN A 14 7.36 -16.60 -6.59
N ASP A 15 7.01 -15.78 -7.59
CA ASP A 15 6.46 -16.18 -8.89
C ASP A 15 7.47 -15.82 -10.00
N ALA A 16 7.97 -16.85 -10.69
CA ALA A 16 8.96 -16.67 -11.76
C ALA A 16 8.42 -15.93 -13.00
N SER A 17 7.11 -15.74 -13.11
CA SER A 17 6.48 -14.94 -14.18
C SER A 17 6.51 -13.43 -13.90
N LEU A 18 6.90 -13.01 -12.69
CA LEU A 18 6.96 -11.64 -12.26
C LEU A 18 8.41 -11.15 -12.18
N GLU A 19 8.60 -9.89 -12.48
CA GLU A 19 9.89 -9.21 -12.40
C GLU A 19 10.00 -8.46 -11.06
N PRO A 20 10.86 -8.91 -10.12
CA PRO A 20 11.13 -8.16 -8.90
C PRO A 20 12.04 -6.97 -9.21
N ASP A 21 11.79 -5.85 -8.54
CA ASP A 21 12.65 -4.67 -8.60
C ASP A 21 12.42 -3.81 -7.35
N TRP A 22 13.37 -2.94 -7.03
CA TRP A 22 13.28 -2.09 -5.84
C TRP A 22 12.10 -1.13 -5.93
N GLY A 23 11.09 -1.31 -5.07
CA GLY A 23 9.89 -0.48 -5.00
C GLY A 23 8.69 -1.23 -4.46
N PHE A 24 7.55 -0.54 -4.39
CA PHE A 24 6.31 -1.13 -3.90
C PHE A 24 5.10 -0.64 -4.70
N ALA A 25 4.17 -1.55 -4.99
CA ALA A 25 2.82 -1.24 -5.43
C ALA A 25 1.86 -2.38 -5.07
N ALA A 26 0.67 -2.04 -4.60
CA ALA A 26 -0.38 -2.99 -4.27
C ALA A 26 -1.74 -2.53 -4.82
N LEU A 27 -2.50 -3.46 -5.38
CA LEU A 27 -3.89 -3.25 -5.77
C LEU A 27 -4.82 -3.77 -4.68
N VAL A 28 -5.75 -2.94 -4.26
CA VAL A 28 -6.86 -3.31 -3.37
C VAL A 28 -8.16 -3.24 -4.14
N VAL A 29 -8.97 -4.29 -4.06
CA VAL A 29 -10.33 -4.34 -4.61
C VAL A 29 -11.29 -4.55 -3.45
N ASN A 30 -12.28 -3.65 -3.29
CA ASN A 30 -13.31 -3.78 -2.27
C ASN A 30 -14.52 -4.59 -2.78
N ALA A 31 -15.46 -4.88 -1.90
CA ALA A 31 -16.67 -5.64 -2.24
C ALA A 31 -17.57 -4.98 -3.30
N ASN A 32 -17.46 -3.67 -3.51
CA ASN A 32 -18.19 -2.94 -4.54
C ASN A 32 -17.51 -3.01 -5.92
N GLY A 33 -16.29 -3.56 -6.00
CA GLY A 33 -15.49 -3.61 -7.20
C GLY A 33 -14.63 -2.36 -7.45
N ASP A 34 -14.58 -1.42 -6.48
CA ASP A 34 -13.66 -0.28 -6.56
C ASP A 34 -12.21 -0.77 -6.50
N ARG A 35 -11.36 -0.26 -7.39
CA ARG A 35 -9.97 -0.65 -7.55
C ARG A 35 -9.05 0.48 -7.14
N VAL A 36 -8.39 0.32 -6.00
CA VAL A 36 -7.46 1.30 -5.43
C VAL A 36 -6.04 0.80 -5.62
N LEU A 37 -5.25 1.48 -6.44
CA LEU A 37 -3.82 1.24 -6.58
C LEU A 37 -3.08 2.09 -5.54
N PHE A 38 -2.33 1.43 -4.66
CA PHE A 38 -1.48 2.05 -3.66
C PHE A 38 -0.02 1.94 -4.11
N ASP A 39 0.61 3.09 -4.39
CA ASP A 39 1.92 3.26 -5.00
C ASP A 39 2.05 2.66 -6.43
N THR A 40 3.18 2.93 -7.09
CA THR A 40 3.38 2.59 -8.50
C THR A 40 4.74 1.93 -8.79
N GLY A 41 5.52 1.62 -7.75
CA GLY A 41 6.88 1.11 -7.90
C GLY A 41 7.85 2.13 -8.49
N ALA A 42 9.05 1.66 -8.80
CA ALA A 42 10.13 2.47 -9.37
C ALA A 42 10.05 2.59 -10.90
N ASN A 43 9.51 1.56 -11.57
CA ASN A 43 9.54 1.43 -13.02
C ASN A 43 8.16 1.03 -13.57
N GLY A 44 7.54 1.94 -14.31
CA GLY A 44 6.20 1.72 -14.86
C GLY A 44 6.12 0.55 -15.85
N ALA A 45 7.19 0.24 -16.58
CA ALA A 45 7.19 -0.90 -17.50
C ALA A 45 7.23 -2.25 -16.75
N ILE A 46 7.89 -2.32 -15.58
CA ILE A 46 7.85 -3.50 -14.70
C ILE A 46 6.46 -3.63 -14.07
N LEU A 47 5.91 -2.52 -13.55
CA LEU A 47 4.55 -2.50 -13.01
C LEU A 47 3.52 -3.02 -14.04
N GLU A 48 3.61 -2.56 -15.29
CA GLU A 48 2.74 -2.98 -16.38
C GLU A 48 2.88 -4.48 -16.67
N ARG A 49 4.12 -4.99 -16.85
CA ARG A 49 4.36 -6.42 -17.11
C ARG A 49 3.84 -7.30 -15.98
N ASN A 50 4.10 -6.92 -14.74
CA ASN A 50 3.61 -7.65 -13.58
C ASN A 50 2.08 -7.62 -13.48
N ALA A 51 1.46 -6.46 -13.72
CA ALA A 51 -0.01 -6.35 -13.76
C ALA A 51 -0.61 -7.29 -14.82
N ILE A 52 -0.07 -7.30 -16.04
CA ILE A 52 -0.49 -8.20 -17.12
C ILE A 52 -0.35 -9.67 -16.71
N SER A 53 0.81 -10.06 -16.16
CA SER A 53 1.06 -11.45 -15.71
C SER A 53 0.11 -11.88 -14.60
N LEU A 54 -0.32 -10.95 -13.74
CA LEU A 54 -1.27 -11.20 -12.66
C LEU A 54 -2.75 -11.13 -13.09
N GLY A 55 -3.00 -10.80 -14.37
CA GLY A 55 -4.35 -10.62 -14.91
C GLY A 55 -5.02 -9.32 -14.43
N VAL A 56 -4.23 -8.33 -14.03
CA VAL A 56 -4.70 -7.01 -13.58
C VAL A 56 -4.70 -6.04 -14.75
N ASN A 57 -5.85 -5.43 -15.03
CA ASN A 57 -6.00 -4.35 -15.99
C ASN A 57 -5.83 -3.00 -15.29
N LEU A 58 -4.71 -2.31 -15.53
CA LEU A 58 -4.45 -0.99 -14.95
C LEU A 58 -5.48 0.07 -15.39
N GLY A 59 -6.11 -0.10 -16.56
CA GLY A 59 -7.17 0.79 -17.05
C GLY A 59 -8.48 0.73 -16.25
N GLU A 60 -8.64 -0.28 -15.37
CA GLU A 60 -9.79 -0.42 -14.48
C GLU A 60 -9.54 0.18 -13.08
N VAL A 61 -8.34 0.73 -12.83
CA VAL A 61 -8.04 1.41 -11.57
C VAL A 61 -8.92 2.66 -11.46
N SER A 62 -9.70 2.75 -10.38
CA SER A 62 -10.61 3.86 -10.12
C SER A 62 -9.98 4.93 -9.22
N HIS A 63 -9.03 4.54 -8.37
CA HIS A 63 -8.32 5.43 -7.44
C HIS A 63 -6.84 5.06 -7.37
N VAL A 64 -5.99 6.08 -7.31
CA VAL A 64 -4.54 5.93 -7.11
C VAL A 64 -4.16 6.69 -5.85
N VAL A 65 -3.47 6.04 -4.94
CA VAL A 65 -2.98 6.63 -3.70
C VAL A 65 -1.46 6.52 -3.71
N ILE A 66 -0.76 7.64 -3.67
CA ILE A 66 0.70 7.66 -3.53
C ILE A 66 1.01 7.87 -2.05
N SER A 67 1.73 6.91 -1.46
CA SER A 67 2.13 6.98 -0.05
C SER A 67 3.05 8.18 0.21
N HIS A 68 4.10 8.30 -0.58
CA HIS A 68 5.09 9.38 -0.54
C HIS A 68 5.87 9.50 -1.86
N TRP A 69 6.67 10.57 -2.02
CA TRP A 69 7.31 10.91 -3.30
C TRP A 69 8.69 10.30 -3.54
N HIS A 70 9.09 9.24 -2.88
CA HIS A 70 10.28 8.52 -3.27
C HIS A 70 10.07 7.83 -4.62
N TRP A 71 11.16 7.74 -5.39
CA TRP A 71 11.14 7.23 -6.76
C TRP A 71 10.66 5.78 -6.86
N ASP A 72 10.90 5.00 -5.83
CA ASP A 72 10.52 3.59 -5.71
C ASP A 72 9.04 3.35 -5.33
N HIS A 73 8.28 4.45 -5.15
CA HIS A 73 6.83 4.45 -4.90
C HIS A 73 6.04 5.21 -5.96
N ALA A 74 6.66 6.23 -6.56
CA ALA A 74 6.01 7.11 -7.54
C ALA A 74 6.62 7.03 -8.95
N GLY A 75 7.66 6.22 -9.17
CA GLY A 75 8.37 6.13 -10.45
C GLY A 75 7.53 5.58 -11.60
N GLY A 76 6.54 4.74 -11.30
CA GLY A 76 5.60 4.22 -12.31
C GLY A 76 4.38 5.11 -12.56
N LEU A 77 4.26 6.29 -11.92
CA LEU A 77 3.07 7.13 -11.97
C LEU A 77 2.66 7.53 -13.39
N ASP A 78 3.60 7.88 -14.26
CA ASP A 78 3.33 8.25 -15.67
C ASP A 78 2.66 7.09 -16.43
N THR A 79 3.07 5.86 -16.17
CA THR A 79 2.43 4.66 -16.75
C THR A 79 0.99 4.54 -16.26
N VAL A 80 0.74 4.73 -14.96
CA VAL A 80 -0.62 4.67 -14.41
C VAL A 80 -1.49 5.80 -14.94
N LEU A 81 -0.95 7.02 -15.08
CA LEU A 81 -1.64 8.15 -15.72
C LEU A 81 -2.06 7.85 -17.16
N HIS A 82 -1.22 7.11 -17.90
CA HIS A 82 -1.53 6.70 -19.26
C HIS A 82 -2.71 5.71 -19.31
N TYR A 83 -2.71 4.68 -18.44
CA TYR A 83 -3.75 3.64 -18.42
C TYR A 83 -5.05 4.08 -17.74
N ALA A 84 -4.96 4.81 -16.64
CA ALA A 84 -6.08 5.24 -15.81
C ALA A 84 -6.21 6.77 -15.70
N PRO A 85 -6.33 7.52 -16.81
CA PRO A 85 -6.38 8.99 -16.80
C PRO A 85 -7.66 9.56 -16.15
N LYS A 86 -8.67 8.70 -15.89
CA LYS A 86 -9.93 9.07 -15.23
C LYS A 86 -9.98 8.66 -13.76
N ALA A 87 -8.94 8.01 -13.24
CA ALA A 87 -8.87 7.67 -11.83
C ALA A 87 -8.79 8.93 -10.95
N ALA A 88 -9.27 8.84 -9.72
CA ALA A 88 -9.06 9.89 -8.72
C ALA A 88 -7.70 9.66 -8.05
N TYR A 89 -6.86 10.71 -8.02
CA TYR A 89 -5.49 10.63 -7.47
C TYR A 89 -5.44 11.28 -6.09
N HIS A 90 -5.01 10.53 -5.08
CA HIS A 90 -4.86 10.95 -3.68
C HIS A 90 -3.37 11.06 -3.34
N LEU A 91 -2.87 12.27 -3.30
CA LEU A 91 -1.44 12.55 -3.37
C LEU A 91 -0.94 13.22 -2.08
N PRO A 92 0.27 12.90 -1.61
CA PRO A 92 0.89 13.64 -0.52
C PRO A 92 1.29 15.04 -1.02
N PRO A 93 1.39 16.04 -0.11
CA PRO A 93 1.86 17.38 -0.48
C PRO A 93 3.30 17.33 -1.01
N GLY A 94 3.70 18.29 -1.84
CA GLY A 94 5.11 18.56 -2.15
C GLY A 94 5.58 18.33 -3.58
N ILE A 95 4.76 17.85 -4.52
CA ILE A 95 5.16 17.86 -5.95
C ILE A 95 4.29 18.85 -6.74
N GLY A 96 5.00 19.72 -7.48
CA GLY A 96 4.45 20.47 -8.61
C GLY A 96 4.50 19.62 -9.88
N GLY A 97 3.54 19.81 -10.80
CA GLY A 97 3.59 19.17 -12.13
C GLY A 97 2.53 18.10 -12.37
N ILE A 98 1.62 17.85 -11.42
CA ILE A 98 0.45 17.01 -11.71
C ILE A 98 -0.42 17.77 -12.72
N PRO A 99 -0.80 17.10 -13.83
CA PRO A 99 -1.63 17.74 -14.84
C PRO A 99 -2.95 18.24 -14.23
N THR A 100 -3.28 19.52 -14.45
CA THR A 100 -4.45 20.19 -13.86
C THR A 100 -5.80 19.63 -14.32
N HIS A 101 -5.81 18.79 -15.34
CA HIS A 101 -7.02 18.13 -15.85
C HIS A 101 -7.34 16.81 -15.14
N LEU A 102 -6.44 16.32 -14.24
CA LEU A 102 -6.69 15.13 -13.46
C LEU A 102 -7.55 15.42 -12.24
N ASP A 103 -8.43 14.48 -11.88
CA ASP A 103 -9.08 14.48 -10.57
C ASP A 103 -8.06 14.12 -9.49
N SER A 104 -7.34 15.13 -8.99
CA SER A 104 -6.31 14.95 -7.98
C SER A 104 -6.62 15.74 -6.72
N LYS A 105 -6.41 15.10 -5.57
CA LYS A 105 -6.59 15.67 -4.23
C LYS A 105 -5.28 15.55 -3.45
N VAL A 106 -4.85 16.67 -2.87
CA VAL A 106 -3.75 16.64 -1.88
C VAL A 106 -4.35 16.21 -0.54
N VAL A 107 -3.83 15.12 0.00
CA VAL A 107 -4.30 14.55 1.26
C VAL A 107 -3.73 15.34 2.43
N GLY A 108 -4.60 15.73 3.36
CA GLY A 108 -4.23 16.40 4.61
C GLY A 108 -3.76 15.43 5.70
N PRO A 109 -3.54 15.91 6.93
CA PRO A 109 -3.00 15.10 8.02
C PRO A 109 -4.03 14.22 8.74
N GLN A 110 -5.31 14.31 8.37
CA GLN A 110 -6.39 13.53 9.00
C GLN A 110 -6.80 12.36 8.12
N PRO A 111 -7.27 11.25 8.69
CA PRO A 111 -7.83 10.15 7.91
C PRO A 111 -8.95 10.62 6.99
N VAL A 112 -8.97 10.09 5.77
CA VAL A 112 -9.99 10.41 4.77
C VAL A 112 -10.41 9.16 4.02
N GLU A 113 -11.72 8.98 3.84
CA GLU A 113 -12.24 7.88 3.03
C GLU A 113 -11.94 8.11 1.54
N ILE A 114 -11.36 7.10 0.91
CA ILE A 114 -11.06 7.06 -0.53
C ILE A 114 -12.25 6.49 -1.28
N VAL A 115 -12.65 5.27 -0.89
CA VAL A 115 -13.87 4.56 -1.31
C VAL A 115 -14.41 3.78 -0.11
N ALA A 116 -15.60 3.21 -0.24
CA ALA A 116 -16.25 2.47 0.83
C ALA A 116 -15.31 1.48 1.53
N GLY A 117 -15.02 1.75 2.80
CA GLY A 117 -14.17 0.93 3.67
C GLY A 117 -12.67 1.07 3.43
N VAL A 118 -12.21 1.86 2.47
CA VAL A 118 -10.79 2.14 2.23
C VAL A 118 -10.48 3.58 2.58
N TYR A 119 -9.56 3.79 3.50
CA TYR A 119 -9.17 5.10 4.00
C TYR A 119 -7.68 5.37 3.79
N SER A 120 -7.31 6.63 3.58
CA SER A 120 -5.96 7.10 3.89
C SER A 120 -5.83 7.36 5.39
N THR A 121 -4.67 7.09 5.98
CA THR A 121 -4.33 7.54 7.35
C THR A 121 -4.29 9.06 7.48
N GLY A 122 -4.32 9.78 6.35
CA GLY A 122 -3.79 11.14 6.26
C GLY A 122 -2.27 11.13 6.14
N VAL A 123 -1.71 12.22 5.63
CA VAL A 123 -0.24 12.38 5.49
C VAL A 123 0.35 12.78 6.84
N LEU A 124 1.01 11.83 7.49
CA LEU A 124 1.61 12.02 8.81
C LEU A 124 3.00 12.66 8.69
N ASN A 125 3.33 13.54 9.62
CA ASN A 125 4.61 14.27 9.66
C ASN A 125 4.97 14.96 8.34
N ARG A 126 3.99 15.23 7.46
CA ARG A 126 4.17 15.79 6.11
C ARG A 126 5.03 14.90 5.19
N THR A 127 5.14 13.61 5.48
CA THR A 127 6.00 12.68 4.76
C THR A 127 5.22 11.60 4.01
N GLU A 128 4.39 10.84 4.69
CA GLU A 128 3.80 9.62 4.13
C GLU A 128 2.38 9.38 4.67
N GLN A 129 1.52 8.79 3.84
CA GLN A 129 0.23 8.22 4.19
C GLN A 129 0.25 6.71 4.00
N GLY A 130 -0.45 5.98 4.87
CA GLY A 130 -0.79 4.59 4.69
C GLY A 130 -2.22 4.42 4.16
N LEU A 131 -2.56 3.21 3.72
CA LEU A 131 -3.93 2.84 3.40
C LEU A 131 -4.51 2.01 4.54
N VAL A 132 -5.76 2.25 4.92
CA VAL A 132 -6.46 1.49 5.96
C VAL A 132 -7.68 0.82 5.35
N LEU A 133 -7.78 -0.50 5.50
CA LEU A 133 -8.92 -1.30 5.08
C LEU A 133 -9.76 -1.63 6.31
N LEU A 134 -11.01 -1.14 6.36
CA LEU A 134 -11.93 -1.43 7.45
C LEU A 134 -12.63 -2.76 7.22
N THR A 135 -12.11 -3.81 7.83
CA THR A 135 -12.69 -5.15 7.82
C THR A 135 -13.72 -5.32 8.94
N ASP A 136 -14.49 -6.41 8.92
CA ASP A 136 -15.42 -6.74 10.00
C ASP A 136 -14.71 -7.06 11.34
N LYS A 137 -13.38 -7.29 11.30
CA LYS A 137 -12.56 -7.59 12.48
C LYS A 137 -11.82 -6.38 13.04
N GLY A 138 -11.69 -5.31 12.27
CA GLY A 138 -10.94 -4.10 12.64
C GLY A 138 -10.19 -3.51 11.45
N SER A 139 -9.25 -2.60 11.71
CA SER A 139 -8.46 -1.94 10.69
C SER A 139 -7.26 -2.79 10.26
N PHE A 140 -7.04 -2.91 8.95
CA PHE A 140 -5.84 -3.51 8.36
C PHE A 140 -5.05 -2.41 7.65
N LEU A 141 -3.79 -2.22 8.06
CA LEU A 141 -2.93 -1.15 7.56
C LEU A 141 -2.06 -1.64 6.39
N VAL A 142 -1.98 -0.85 5.31
CA VAL A 142 -1.01 -1.03 4.22
C VAL A 142 -0.06 0.18 4.22
N THR A 143 1.25 -0.08 4.26
CA THR A 143 2.29 0.95 4.33
C THR A 143 3.16 0.95 3.08
N GLY A 144 3.68 2.13 2.68
CA GLY A 144 4.76 2.22 1.70
C GLY A 144 6.10 1.87 2.35
N CYS A 145 6.69 2.80 3.10
CA CYS A 145 7.94 2.65 3.85
C CYS A 145 7.82 2.88 5.36
N ALA A 146 6.70 3.43 5.81
CA ALA A 146 6.47 3.83 7.20
C ALA A 146 7.48 4.89 7.72
N HIS A 147 7.83 5.89 6.91
CA HIS A 147 8.73 6.99 7.32
C HIS A 147 8.23 7.79 8.53
N PRO A 148 6.90 8.00 8.76
CA PRO A 148 6.43 8.64 10.00
C PRO A 148 6.66 7.80 11.26
N GLY A 149 7.01 6.53 11.08
CA GLY A 149 7.04 5.47 12.09
C GLY A 149 5.83 4.56 11.99
N VAL A 150 6.06 3.25 12.13
CA VAL A 150 4.99 2.22 12.10
C VAL A 150 3.96 2.50 13.17
N GLU A 151 4.40 2.96 14.34
CA GLU A 151 3.54 3.30 15.48
C GLU A 151 2.54 4.42 15.13
N ALA A 152 3.04 5.49 14.48
CA ALA A 152 2.19 6.62 14.12
C ALA A 152 1.13 6.22 13.08
N LEU A 153 1.50 5.36 12.11
CA LEU A 153 0.56 4.86 11.10
C LEU A 153 -0.47 3.91 11.73
N LEU A 154 -0.05 3.03 12.67
CA LEU A 154 -0.97 2.17 13.42
C LEU A 154 -1.92 3.00 14.29
N GLU A 155 -1.41 4.02 15.01
CA GLU A 155 -2.25 4.93 15.81
C GLU A 155 -3.29 5.64 14.95
N ALA A 156 -2.92 6.11 13.76
CA ALA A 156 -3.86 6.71 12.82
C ALA A 156 -4.93 5.70 12.34
N ALA A 157 -4.55 4.46 12.02
CA ALA A 157 -5.48 3.40 11.67
C ALA A 157 -6.42 3.03 12.84
N GLU A 158 -5.90 3.02 14.06
CA GLU A 158 -6.64 2.74 15.29
C GLU A 158 -7.68 3.80 15.64
N THR A 159 -7.57 5.02 15.08
CA THR A 159 -8.66 6.03 15.21
C THR A 159 -9.94 5.62 14.49
N LEU A 160 -9.85 4.72 13.50
CA LEU A 160 -10.99 4.22 12.73
C LEU A 160 -11.54 2.93 13.34
N ALA A 161 -10.68 1.98 13.70
CA ALA A 161 -11.02 0.73 14.37
C ALA A 161 -9.75 0.08 14.95
N PRO A 162 -9.83 -0.81 15.97
CA PRO A 162 -8.66 -1.52 16.48
C PRO A 162 -7.85 -2.20 15.36
N ALA A 163 -6.52 -2.06 15.38
CA ALA A 163 -5.67 -2.67 14.36
C ALA A 163 -5.64 -4.19 14.50
N VAL A 164 -5.86 -4.90 13.39
CA VAL A 164 -5.84 -6.37 13.33
C VAL A 164 -4.70 -6.92 12.47
N GLY A 165 -4.07 -6.09 11.65
CA GLY A 165 -2.96 -6.53 10.82
C GLY A 165 -2.31 -5.40 10.04
N LEU A 166 -1.17 -5.71 9.44
CA LEU A 166 -0.46 -4.78 8.54
C LEU A 166 0.28 -5.51 7.42
N LEU A 167 0.48 -4.80 6.31
CA LEU A 167 1.27 -5.23 5.16
C LEU A 167 2.08 -4.05 4.62
N GLY A 168 3.33 -4.32 4.19
CA GLY A 168 4.14 -3.34 3.48
C GLY A 168 5.54 -3.15 4.04
N GLY A 169 6.18 -2.06 3.64
CA GLY A 169 7.50 -1.65 4.10
C GLY A 169 7.45 -1.05 5.50
N LEU A 170 8.35 -1.53 6.36
CA LEU A 170 8.49 -1.07 7.76
C LEU A 170 9.84 -0.40 8.00
N HIS A 171 10.63 -0.18 6.95
CA HIS A 171 11.95 0.45 7.01
C HIS A 171 12.83 -0.12 8.14
N GLY A 172 13.42 0.75 8.96
CA GLY A 172 14.25 0.40 10.13
C GLY A 172 13.47 0.19 11.43
N PHE A 173 12.15 -0.11 11.36
CA PHE A 173 11.32 -0.31 12.54
C PHE A 173 11.91 -1.36 13.49
N SER A 174 12.05 -1.01 14.78
CA SER A 174 12.74 -1.84 15.77
C SER A 174 11.93 -2.18 17.01
N ARG A 175 10.85 -1.44 17.31
CA ARG A 175 9.97 -1.71 18.47
C ARG A 175 8.97 -2.80 18.15
N LEU A 176 9.47 -4.03 17.93
CA LEU A 176 8.65 -5.15 17.45
C LEU A 176 7.47 -5.49 18.37
N GLU A 177 7.55 -5.17 19.65
CA GLU A 177 6.46 -5.35 20.64
C GLU A 177 5.18 -4.60 20.25
N ARG A 178 5.28 -3.52 19.45
CA ARG A 178 4.10 -2.79 18.96
C ARG A 178 3.23 -3.60 17.98
N LEU A 179 3.79 -4.68 17.43
CA LEU A 179 3.08 -5.62 16.55
C LEU A 179 2.36 -6.72 17.34
N GLU A 180 2.53 -6.77 18.66
CA GLU A 180 1.85 -7.75 19.51
C GLU A 180 0.35 -7.55 19.47
N GLY A 181 -0.38 -8.66 19.35
CA GLY A 181 -1.85 -8.65 19.23
C GLY A 181 -2.38 -8.52 17.81
N LEU A 182 -1.53 -8.20 16.81
CA LEU A 182 -1.93 -8.26 15.41
C LEU A 182 -2.11 -9.72 14.99
N SER A 183 -3.22 -10.01 14.31
CA SER A 183 -3.55 -11.35 13.82
C SER A 183 -2.82 -11.69 12.51
N SER A 184 -2.27 -10.69 11.81
CA SER A 184 -1.55 -10.88 10.55
C SER A 184 -0.55 -9.77 10.28
N ILE A 185 0.69 -10.15 9.95
CA ILE A 185 1.82 -9.23 9.71
C ILE A 185 2.54 -9.68 8.44
N TYR A 186 2.59 -8.82 7.42
CA TYR A 186 3.18 -9.12 6.13
C TYR A 186 4.32 -8.12 5.80
N PRO A 187 5.52 -8.30 6.40
CA PRO A 187 6.66 -7.42 6.12
C PRO A 187 7.22 -7.70 4.72
N CYS A 188 7.43 -6.65 3.92
CA CYS A 188 8.03 -6.72 2.59
C CYS A 188 8.83 -5.45 2.27
N HIS A 189 9.17 -5.26 1.00
CA HIS A 189 9.84 -4.09 0.45
C HIS A 189 11.09 -3.68 1.26
N CYS A 190 11.08 -2.51 1.90
CA CYS A 190 12.22 -1.93 2.61
C CYS A 190 12.39 -2.42 4.06
N THR A 191 11.65 -3.44 4.51
CA THR A 191 11.69 -3.91 5.89
C THR A 191 13.02 -4.55 6.24
N GLN A 192 13.86 -3.88 7.02
CA GLN A 192 15.21 -4.35 7.36
C GLN A 192 15.20 -5.52 8.36
N ARG A 193 14.17 -5.61 9.22
CA ARG A 193 14.09 -6.60 10.29
C ARG A 193 13.08 -7.72 10.04
N THR A 194 12.86 -8.06 8.77
CA THR A 194 11.92 -9.14 8.37
C THR A 194 12.19 -10.43 9.12
N ALA A 195 13.46 -10.88 9.18
CA ALA A 195 13.83 -12.12 9.88
C ALA A 195 13.49 -12.10 11.39
N ASP A 196 13.69 -10.94 12.05
CA ASP A 196 13.36 -10.79 13.48
C ASP A 196 11.84 -10.81 13.71
N ILE A 197 11.07 -10.19 12.81
CA ILE A 197 9.59 -10.18 12.86
C ILE A 197 9.07 -11.61 12.70
N LEU A 198 9.52 -12.34 11.68
CA LEU A 198 9.11 -13.72 11.43
C LEU A 198 9.48 -14.65 12.60
N LYS A 199 10.65 -14.45 13.21
CA LYS A 199 11.10 -15.22 14.37
C LYS A 199 10.25 -14.91 15.61
N LYS A 200 9.89 -13.64 15.83
CA LYS A 200 9.13 -13.22 17.02
C LYS A 200 7.64 -13.59 16.91
N TYR A 201 7.07 -13.57 15.71
CA TYR A 201 5.65 -13.80 15.43
C TYR A 201 5.42 -14.93 14.42
N PRO A 202 5.91 -16.17 14.68
CA PRO A 202 5.90 -17.25 13.68
C PRO A 202 4.50 -17.67 13.24
N GLU A 203 3.48 -17.46 14.09
CA GLU A 203 2.08 -17.84 13.80
C GLU A 203 1.31 -16.76 13.02
N THR A 204 1.75 -15.51 13.09
CA THR A 204 1.01 -14.37 12.54
C THR A 204 1.77 -13.58 11.48
N ALA A 205 3.09 -13.77 11.38
CA ALA A 205 3.92 -13.09 10.41
C ALA A 205 4.30 -13.99 9.23
N THR A 206 4.11 -13.49 8.01
CA THR A 206 4.52 -14.16 6.77
C THR A 206 5.17 -13.13 5.85
N LYS A 207 6.35 -13.45 5.32
CA LYS A 207 7.03 -12.63 4.31
C LYS A 207 6.20 -12.63 3.03
N CYS A 208 6.07 -11.46 2.40
CA CYS A 208 5.38 -11.30 1.13
C CYS A 208 6.27 -10.61 0.08
N GLY A 209 5.78 -10.53 -1.15
CA GLY A 209 6.46 -9.94 -2.29
C GLY A 209 5.52 -9.85 -3.49
N ALA A 210 6.02 -9.49 -4.66
CA ALA A 210 5.22 -9.39 -5.88
C ALA A 210 4.48 -10.73 -6.17
N GLY A 211 3.20 -10.65 -6.49
CA GLY A 211 2.32 -11.80 -6.68
C GLY A 211 1.60 -12.30 -5.41
N PHE A 212 1.97 -11.78 -4.23
CA PHE A 212 1.25 -12.12 -3.00
C PHE A 212 -0.20 -11.64 -3.06
N ARG A 213 -1.12 -12.52 -2.67
CA ARG A 213 -2.57 -12.24 -2.62
C ARG A 213 -3.10 -12.47 -1.23
N LEU A 214 -3.95 -11.57 -0.76
CA LEU A 214 -4.55 -11.61 0.57
C LEU A 214 -6.04 -11.26 0.45
N SER A 215 -6.90 -12.16 0.95
CA SER A 215 -8.34 -11.92 1.12
C SER A 215 -8.62 -11.53 2.57
N LEU A 216 -9.21 -10.38 2.77
CA LEU A 216 -9.64 -9.88 4.07
C LEU A 216 -11.17 -9.89 4.13
N PRO A 217 -11.79 -10.59 5.11
CA PRO A 217 -13.23 -10.71 5.25
C PRO A 217 -13.91 -9.44 5.77
#